data_5d3f373a9b27b678aa83d6bce1ca2ae7
#
_entry.id   5d3f373a9b27b678aa83d6bce1ca2ae7
#
_cell.length_a   1.000
_cell.length_b   1.000
_cell.length_c   1.000
_cell.angle_alpha   90.00
_cell.angle_beta   90.00
_cell.angle_gamma   90.00
#
_symmetry.space_group_name_H-M   'P 1'
#
loop_
_entity.id
_entity.type
_entity.pdbx_description
1 polymer ?
#
loop_
_entity_poly.entity_id
_entity_poly.type
_entity_poly.pdbx_seq_one_letter_code
_entity_poly.pdbx_strand_id
1 'polypeptide(L)'
;MRIQEIVKRCDCNIIDGKDINITLTDALISMESLRFMLGGQLKEPSSATKVAVHLTEEGTVKTADTAPELKHHLTGTKITLPAEYRYMNLTTGVRGTVTAESTFKAAVGDRVRFFWTEEVDGQDEAKSAVEITISPNTFPGAYRVVGETFIRSEETGKDEAFQFVIPKANCILAA
;
A
#
# COMPACT_ATOMS: atom_id res chain seq x y z
N MET A 1 -3.77 19.62 -0.56
CA MET A 1 -4.26 18.92 -1.77
C MET A 1 -4.82 19.96 -2.71
N ARG A 2 -4.19 20.20 -3.86
CA ARG A 2 -4.73 21.10 -4.90
C ARG A 2 -5.56 20.25 -5.85
N ILE A 3 -6.86 20.47 -5.89
CA ILE A 3 -7.75 19.89 -6.90
C ILE A 3 -7.54 20.68 -8.17
N GLN A 4 -6.89 20.10 -9.18
CA GLN A 4 -6.56 20.82 -10.42
C GLN A 4 -7.59 20.67 -11.54
N GLU A 5 -8.53 19.71 -11.44
CA GLU A 5 -9.58 19.60 -12.47
C GLU A 5 -10.80 18.85 -11.94
N ILE A 6 -11.94 19.51 -11.98
CA ILE A 6 -13.24 18.88 -11.71
C ILE A 6 -13.96 18.77 -13.05
N VAL A 7 -14.03 17.56 -13.61
CA VAL A 7 -14.86 17.31 -14.79
C VAL A 7 -16.27 16.97 -14.33
N LYS A 8 -17.19 17.90 -14.57
CA LYS A 8 -18.61 17.73 -14.28
C LYS A 8 -19.29 17.01 -15.44
N ARG A 9 -19.62 15.74 -15.29
CA ARG A 9 -20.63 15.08 -16.11
C ARG A 9 -21.95 15.09 -15.36
N CYS A 10 -22.92 15.86 -15.84
CA CYS A 10 -24.29 15.82 -15.37
C CYS A 10 -25.10 15.04 -16.41
N ASP A 11 -25.37 13.76 -16.17
CA ASP A 11 -26.40 13.04 -16.88
C ASP A 11 -27.70 13.19 -16.08
N CYS A 12 -28.55 14.09 -16.54
CA CYS A 12 -29.88 14.27 -15.99
C CYS A 12 -30.83 13.23 -16.60
N ASN A 13 -31.05 12.13 -15.90
CA ASN A 13 -32.16 11.23 -16.21
C ASN A 13 -33.35 11.59 -15.30
N ILE A 14 -34.46 11.97 -15.90
CA ILE A 14 -35.64 12.55 -15.24
C ILE A 14 -36.55 11.43 -14.72
N ILE A 15 -36.05 10.49 -13.95
CA ILE A 15 -36.90 9.59 -13.17
C ILE A 15 -36.12 9.18 -11.92
N ASP A 16 -36.53 9.69 -10.78
CA ASP A 16 -36.16 9.22 -9.41
C ASP A 16 -34.74 9.46 -8.84
N GLY A 17 -34.11 10.56 -9.14
CA GLY A 17 -32.88 10.92 -8.39
C GLY A 17 -31.84 11.64 -9.26
N LYS A 18 -31.17 12.60 -8.68
CA LYS A 18 -29.96 13.21 -9.29
C LYS A 18 -28.74 12.49 -8.80
N ASP A 19 -28.11 11.70 -9.65
CA ASP A 19 -26.77 11.19 -9.40
C ASP A 19 -25.74 12.21 -9.88
N ILE A 20 -24.96 12.73 -8.95
CA ILE A 20 -23.85 13.64 -9.24
C ILE A 20 -22.56 12.84 -9.07
N ASN A 21 -21.86 12.61 -10.17
CA ASN A 21 -20.56 11.98 -10.17
C ASN A 21 -19.46 13.04 -10.25
N ILE A 22 -18.55 13.03 -9.29
CA ILE A 22 -17.36 13.88 -9.28
C ILE A 22 -16.16 12.98 -9.39
N THR A 23 -15.35 13.19 -10.41
CA THR A 23 -14.08 12.48 -10.58
C THR A 23 -12.97 13.32 -9.99
N LEU A 24 -12.24 12.76 -9.02
CA LEU A 24 -11.03 13.34 -8.44
C LEU A 24 -9.83 12.61 -9.03
N THR A 25 -8.94 13.35 -9.65
CA THR A 25 -7.67 12.81 -10.16
C THR A 25 -6.54 13.32 -9.29
N ASP A 26 -5.80 12.41 -8.68
CA ASP A 26 -4.60 12.70 -7.91
C ASP A 26 -3.38 12.11 -8.62
N ALA A 27 -2.33 12.90 -8.77
CA ALA A 27 -1.07 12.46 -9.37
C ALA A 27 -0.14 11.72 -8.38
N LEU A 28 -0.44 11.80 -7.08
CA LEU A 28 0.35 11.20 -6.01
C LEU A 28 -0.52 10.28 -5.17
N ILE A 29 -0.18 9.00 -5.16
CA ILE A 29 -0.81 8.03 -4.27
C ILE A 29 -0.12 8.13 -2.90
N SER A 30 -0.82 8.66 -1.90
CA SER A 30 -0.41 8.58 -0.51
C SER A 30 -1.08 7.37 0.17
N MET A 31 -0.52 6.90 1.30
CA MET A 31 -1.14 5.84 2.09
C MET A 31 -2.52 6.26 2.62
N GLU A 32 -2.71 7.54 2.91
CA GLU A 32 -4.01 8.10 3.30
C GLU A 32 -5.01 8.10 2.15
N SER A 33 -4.58 8.50 0.93
CA SER A 33 -5.42 8.41 -0.27
C SER A 33 -5.84 6.97 -0.54
N LEU A 34 -4.91 6.02 -0.40
CA LEU A 34 -5.17 4.60 -0.60
C LEU A 34 -6.16 4.06 0.46
N ARG A 35 -5.98 4.42 1.73
CA ARG A 35 -6.93 4.11 2.81
C ARG A 35 -8.32 4.64 2.52
N PHE A 36 -8.41 5.89 2.07
CA PHE A 36 -9.66 6.55 1.72
C PHE A 36 -10.38 5.80 0.60
N MET A 37 -9.66 5.42 -0.46
CA MET A 37 -10.21 4.76 -1.63
C MET A 37 -10.64 3.32 -1.36
N LEU A 38 -9.87 2.58 -0.55
CA LEU A 38 -10.11 1.16 -0.27
C LEU A 38 -10.99 0.92 0.97
N GLY A 39 -11.24 1.95 1.78
CA GLY A 39 -11.96 1.80 3.05
C GLY A 39 -11.19 1.00 4.11
N GLY A 40 -9.88 0.78 3.89
CA GLY A 40 -9.03 0.01 4.79
C GLY A 40 -8.72 0.71 6.11
N GLN A 41 -8.28 -0.07 7.08
CA GLN A 41 -7.70 0.46 8.32
C GLN A 41 -6.19 0.61 8.15
N LEU A 42 -5.69 1.81 8.41
CA LEU A 42 -4.26 2.09 8.45
C LEU A 42 -3.71 1.71 9.82
N LYS A 43 -2.66 0.91 9.83
CA LYS A 43 -1.93 0.54 11.03
C LYS A 43 -0.49 1.03 10.89
N GLU A 44 -0.12 1.98 11.72
CA GLU A 44 1.23 2.49 11.81
C GLU A 44 1.98 1.82 12.97
N PRO A 45 3.26 1.51 12.81
CA PRO A 45 4.03 0.92 13.88
C PRO A 45 4.25 1.93 15.01
N SER A 46 4.21 1.44 16.23
CA SER A 46 4.49 2.20 17.44
C SER A 46 5.11 1.25 18.48
N SER A 47 5.55 1.78 19.60
CA SER A 47 6.05 0.95 20.72
C SER A 47 5.06 -0.11 21.20
N ALA A 48 3.76 0.16 21.02
CA ALA A 48 2.68 -0.76 21.43
C ALA A 48 2.11 -1.56 20.24
N THR A 49 2.37 -1.13 19.01
CA THR A 49 1.76 -1.72 17.81
C THR A 49 2.84 -2.09 16.83
N LYS A 50 2.99 -3.38 16.58
CA LYS A 50 3.93 -3.89 15.60
C LYS A 50 3.25 -4.13 14.26
N VAL A 51 3.98 -3.87 13.20
CA VAL A 51 3.59 -4.16 11.81
C VAL A 51 4.46 -5.29 11.28
N ALA A 52 3.83 -6.35 10.78
CA ALA A 52 4.51 -7.48 10.19
C ALA A 52 4.84 -7.20 8.72
N VAL A 53 6.12 -7.18 8.39
CA VAL A 53 6.59 -6.99 7.01
C VAL A 53 7.07 -8.33 6.47
N HIS A 54 6.46 -8.77 5.36
CA HIS A 54 6.85 -9.99 4.67
C HIS A 54 7.95 -9.67 3.66
N LEU A 55 9.12 -10.25 3.86
CA LEU A 55 10.30 -10.02 3.06
C LEU A 55 10.66 -11.24 2.23
N THR A 56 11.24 -11.00 1.06
CA THR A 56 11.72 -12.05 0.17
C THR A 56 12.99 -11.59 -0.54
N GLU A 57 13.99 -12.46 -0.58
CA GLU A 57 15.23 -12.22 -1.32
C GLU A 57 15.75 -13.51 -1.94
N GLU A 58 16.56 -13.35 -2.99
CA GLU A 58 17.19 -14.48 -3.68
C GLU A 58 18.70 -14.50 -3.44
N GLY A 59 19.23 -15.70 -3.39
CA GLY A 59 20.67 -15.91 -3.33
C GLY A 59 21.09 -17.19 -4.02
N THR A 60 22.37 -17.24 -4.41
CA THR A 60 22.98 -18.45 -4.97
C THR A 60 23.84 -19.12 -3.91
N VAL A 61 23.62 -20.39 -3.71
CA VAL A 61 24.33 -21.20 -2.72
C VAL A 61 25.79 -21.37 -3.11
N LYS A 62 26.70 -20.92 -2.26
CA LYS A 62 28.14 -21.04 -2.46
C LYS A 62 28.76 -22.24 -1.73
N THR A 63 28.14 -22.64 -0.63
CA THR A 63 28.54 -23.79 0.17
C THR A 63 27.31 -24.65 0.41
N ALA A 64 27.40 -25.95 0.16
CA ALA A 64 26.28 -26.87 0.34
C ALA A 64 25.67 -26.74 1.75
N ASP A 65 24.36 -26.82 1.83
CA ASP A 65 23.58 -26.76 3.07
C ASP A 65 23.83 -25.50 3.92
N THR A 66 24.36 -24.44 3.30
CA THR A 66 24.59 -23.15 3.96
C THR A 66 23.86 -22.06 3.24
N ALA A 67 23.05 -21.29 3.97
CA ALA A 67 22.33 -20.16 3.39
C ALA A 67 23.33 -19.11 2.87
N PRO A 68 23.15 -18.60 1.64
CA PRO A 68 24.04 -17.60 1.07
C PRO A 68 23.91 -16.26 1.81
N GLU A 69 24.93 -15.43 1.71
CA GLU A 69 24.81 -14.03 2.11
C GLU A 69 23.77 -13.34 1.21
N LEU A 70 22.73 -12.81 1.84
CA LEU A 70 21.68 -12.06 1.17
C LEU A 70 21.93 -10.56 1.26
N LYS A 71 21.52 -9.86 0.24
CA LYS A 71 21.51 -8.40 0.20
C LYS A 71 20.16 -7.93 -0.29
N HIS A 72 19.65 -6.89 0.35
CA HIS A 72 18.41 -6.28 -0.04
C HIS A 72 18.50 -5.75 -1.47
N HIS A 73 17.62 -6.18 -2.35
CA HIS A 73 17.69 -5.90 -3.79
C HIS A 73 17.60 -4.39 -4.14
N LEU A 74 16.96 -3.57 -3.30
CA LEU A 74 16.86 -2.12 -3.53
C LEU A 74 18.02 -1.35 -2.91
N THR A 75 18.45 -1.71 -1.69
CA THR A 75 19.43 -0.93 -0.92
C THR A 75 20.83 -1.50 -0.96
N GLY A 76 21.01 -2.77 -1.35
CA GLY A 76 22.27 -3.50 -1.28
C GLY A 76 22.74 -3.83 0.14
N THR A 77 21.95 -3.50 1.16
CA THR A 77 22.29 -3.75 2.56
C THR A 77 22.30 -5.25 2.84
N LYS A 78 23.30 -5.72 3.61
CA LYS A 78 23.37 -7.11 4.04
C LYS A 78 22.19 -7.45 4.93
N ILE A 79 21.56 -8.60 4.64
CA ILE A 79 20.43 -9.13 5.37
C ILE A 79 20.91 -10.29 6.24
N THR A 80 20.48 -10.31 7.49
CA THR A 80 20.64 -11.46 8.37
C THR A 80 19.29 -12.16 8.46
N LEU A 81 19.22 -13.41 8.02
CA LEU A 81 18.03 -14.22 8.14
C LEU A 81 17.69 -14.46 9.61
N PRO A 82 16.40 -14.44 10.00
CA PRO A 82 15.98 -14.84 11.34
C PRO A 82 16.23 -16.34 11.58
N ALA A 83 16.04 -16.80 12.81
CA ALA A 83 16.18 -18.21 13.15
C ALA A 83 15.19 -19.12 12.41
N GLU A 84 14.02 -18.58 12.10
CA GLU A 84 12.98 -19.29 11.36
C GLU A 84 12.66 -18.57 10.05
N TYR A 85 12.76 -19.31 8.95
CA TYR A 85 12.43 -18.82 7.61
C TYR A 85 12.01 -19.94 6.69
N ARG A 86 11.32 -19.59 5.62
CA ARG A 86 10.99 -20.52 4.54
C ARG A 86 11.89 -20.28 3.35
N TYR A 87 12.10 -21.31 2.54
CA TYR A 87 12.83 -21.18 1.30
C TYR A 87 12.22 -22.03 0.19
N MET A 88 12.48 -21.61 -1.03
CA MET A 88 12.20 -22.36 -2.24
C MET A 88 13.45 -22.41 -3.11
N ASN A 89 13.94 -23.60 -3.35
CA ASN A 89 15.01 -23.83 -4.30
C ASN A 89 14.45 -23.69 -5.72
N LEU A 90 14.85 -22.64 -6.42
CA LEU A 90 14.36 -22.33 -7.78
C LEU A 90 14.96 -23.26 -8.84
N THR A 91 16.10 -23.89 -8.55
CA THR A 91 16.77 -24.85 -9.43
C THR A 91 16.06 -26.20 -9.42
N THR A 92 15.71 -26.69 -8.23
CA THR A 92 15.13 -28.03 -8.05
C THR A 92 13.62 -28.04 -7.81
N GLY A 93 13.02 -26.89 -7.51
CA GLY A 93 11.62 -26.75 -7.11
C GLY A 93 11.30 -27.18 -5.68
N VAL A 94 12.30 -27.61 -4.91
CA VAL A 94 12.12 -28.06 -3.53
C VAL A 94 11.82 -26.87 -2.61
N ARG A 95 10.86 -27.06 -1.70
CA ARG A 95 10.49 -26.10 -0.67
C ARG A 95 10.86 -26.64 0.70
N GLY A 96 11.31 -25.75 1.59
CA GLY A 96 11.63 -26.12 2.95
C GLY A 96 11.37 -24.98 3.94
N THR A 97 11.37 -25.35 5.20
CA THR A 97 11.29 -24.42 6.32
C THR A 97 12.47 -24.71 7.23
N VAL A 98 13.19 -23.68 7.62
CA VAL A 98 14.24 -23.75 8.63
C VAL A 98 13.63 -23.34 9.96
N THR A 99 13.87 -24.14 10.99
CA THR A 99 13.42 -23.94 12.36
C THR A 99 14.55 -24.38 13.31
N ALA A 100 14.33 -24.35 14.61
CA ALA A 100 15.28 -24.87 15.58
C ALA A 100 15.62 -26.37 15.35
N GLU A 101 14.70 -27.13 14.76
CA GLU A 101 14.82 -28.58 14.55
C GLU A 101 15.17 -28.97 13.11
N SER A 102 15.10 -28.04 12.16
CA SER A 102 15.34 -28.30 10.74
C SER A 102 16.38 -27.36 10.17
N THR A 103 17.24 -27.88 9.29
CA THR A 103 18.31 -27.10 8.68
C THR A 103 18.05 -26.81 7.22
N PHE A 104 18.65 -25.76 6.70
CA PHE A 104 18.67 -25.44 5.29
C PHE A 104 19.37 -26.55 4.49
N LYS A 105 18.79 -26.90 3.32
CA LYS A 105 19.30 -27.94 2.42
C LYS A 105 19.29 -27.46 0.98
N ALA A 106 20.45 -27.32 0.37
CA ALA A 106 20.63 -27.02 -1.05
C ALA A 106 22.05 -27.32 -1.51
N ALA A 107 22.22 -27.62 -2.79
CA ALA A 107 23.51 -27.85 -3.42
C ALA A 107 24.21 -26.55 -3.81
N VAL A 108 25.53 -26.62 -3.97
CA VAL A 108 26.30 -25.50 -4.51
C VAL A 108 25.85 -25.17 -5.91
N GLY A 109 25.62 -23.87 -6.20
CA GLY A 109 25.12 -23.38 -7.47
C GLY A 109 23.61 -23.26 -7.53
N ASP A 110 22.85 -23.80 -6.58
CA ASP A 110 21.41 -23.65 -6.54
C ASP A 110 21.01 -22.19 -6.28
N ARG A 111 19.99 -21.73 -7.02
CA ARG A 111 19.33 -20.46 -6.77
C ARG A 111 18.18 -20.72 -5.81
N VAL A 112 18.14 -19.96 -4.73
CA VAL A 112 17.16 -20.14 -3.66
C VAL A 112 16.52 -18.81 -3.34
N ARG A 113 15.20 -18.80 -3.21
CA ARG A 113 14.41 -17.68 -2.72
C ARG A 113 14.05 -17.94 -1.27
N PHE A 114 14.29 -16.96 -0.43
CA PHE A 114 14.02 -16.96 1.00
C PHE A 114 12.80 -16.10 1.30
N PHE A 115 12.02 -16.50 2.30
CA PHE A 115 10.82 -15.80 2.75
C PHE A 115 10.84 -15.75 4.27
N TRP A 116 10.69 -14.58 4.83
CA TRP A 116 10.60 -14.39 6.27
C TRP A 116 9.71 -13.19 6.59
N THR A 117 9.41 -13.01 7.86
CA THR A 117 8.61 -11.89 8.36
C THR A 117 9.42 -11.16 9.42
N GLU A 118 9.49 -9.85 9.32
CA GLU A 118 10.05 -8.97 10.35
C GLU A 118 8.92 -8.17 10.99
N GLU A 119 9.00 -7.96 12.30
CA GLU A 119 8.12 -7.06 13.02
C GLU A 119 8.79 -5.70 13.17
N VAL A 120 8.10 -4.65 12.73
CA VAL A 120 8.53 -3.25 12.87
C VAL A 120 7.67 -2.59 13.93
N ASP A 121 8.31 -2.02 14.96
CA ASP A 121 7.65 -1.43 16.13
C ASP A 121 7.71 0.11 16.17
N GLY A 122 8.24 0.75 15.12
CA GLY A 122 8.35 2.21 15.03
C GLY A 122 9.43 2.83 15.91
N GLN A 123 10.23 2.04 16.61
CA GLN A 123 11.37 2.54 17.40
C GLN A 123 12.64 2.72 16.56
N ASP A 124 12.71 2.03 15.43
CA ASP A 124 13.83 2.10 14.50
C ASP A 124 13.46 3.03 13.34
N GLU A 125 13.99 4.25 13.34
CA GLU A 125 13.76 5.24 12.28
C GLU A 125 14.23 4.77 10.90
N ALA A 126 15.14 3.81 10.85
CA ALA A 126 15.61 3.20 9.59
C ALA A 126 14.61 2.19 9.02
N LYS A 127 13.62 1.75 9.81
CA LYS A 127 12.58 0.81 9.42
C LYS A 127 11.21 1.47 9.49
N SER A 128 10.69 1.89 8.37
CA SER A 128 9.32 2.37 8.27
C SER A 128 8.47 1.35 7.53
N ALA A 129 7.34 0.99 8.11
CA ALA A 129 6.36 0.13 7.48
C ALA A 129 4.96 0.61 7.84
N VAL A 130 4.03 0.48 6.92
CA VAL A 130 2.62 0.80 7.14
C VAL A 130 1.80 -0.35 6.58
N GLU A 131 0.85 -0.82 7.37
CA GLU A 131 -0.08 -1.88 6.96
C GLU A 131 -1.46 -1.29 6.68
N ILE A 132 -2.03 -1.61 5.52
CA ILE A 132 -3.43 -1.33 5.22
C ILE A 132 -4.18 -2.66 5.19
N THR A 133 -5.05 -2.87 6.16
CA THR A 133 -5.89 -4.05 6.20
C THR A 133 -7.22 -3.78 5.51
N ILE A 134 -7.51 -4.55 4.45
CA ILE A 134 -8.78 -4.53 3.73
C ILE A 134 -9.54 -5.79 4.13
N SER A 135 -10.70 -5.61 4.74
CA SER A 135 -11.60 -6.71 5.12
C SER A 135 -12.79 -6.76 4.16
N PRO A 136 -13.36 -7.93 3.87
CA PRO A 136 -14.58 -8.07 3.06
C PRO A 136 -15.76 -7.27 3.60
N ASN A 137 -15.75 -6.96 4.89
CA ASN A 137 -16.79 -6.19 5.58
C ASN A 137 -16.44 -4.71 5.75
N THR A 138 -15.29 -4.27 5.22
CA THR A 138 -14.84 -2.88 5.33
C THR A 138 -15.12 -2.18 4.00
N PHE A 139 -16.16 -1.37 3.98
CA PHE A 139 -16.52 -0.55 2.81
C PHE A 139 -15.98 0.87 2.99
N PRO A 140 -15.66 1.57 1.90
CA PRO A 140 -15.42 3.00 1.97
C PRO A 140 -16.56 3.70 2.69
N GLY A 141 -16.23 4.50 3.67
CA GLY A 141 -17.23 5.26 4.43
C GLY A 141 -17.91 6.31 3.56
N ALA A 142 -19.03 6.84 4.04
CA ALA A 142 -19.60 8.04 3.45
C ALA A 142 -18.82 9.26 3.93
N TYR A 143 -18.44 10.13 2.99
CA TYR A 143 -17.60 11.29 3.23
C TYR A 143 -18.36 12.57 2.93
N ARG A 144 -18.03 13.64 3.65
CA ARG A 144 -18.44 14.99 3.30
C ARG A 144 -17.32 15.60 2.45
N VAL A 145 -17.67 16.02 1.24
CA VAL A 145 -16.71 16.66 0.33
C VAL A 145 -16.98 18.16 0.33
N VAL A 146 -15.95 18.94 0.59
CA VAL A 146 -15.98 20.40 0.46
C VAL A 146 -14.93 20.79 -0.56
N GLY A 147 -15.35 21.47 -1.61
CA GLY A 147 -14.46 21.99 -2.64
C GLY A 147 -14.57 23.50 -2.72
N GLU A 148 -13.44 24.15 -2.92
CA GLU A 148 -13.33 25.60 -3.09
C GLU A 148 -12.63 25.90 -4.41
N THR A 149 -13.16 26.86 -5.13
CA THR A 149 -12.58 27.36 -6.38
C THR A 149 -12.92 28.82 -6.57
N PHE A 150 -12.36 29.43 -7.61
CA PHE A 150 -12.73 30.79 -8.03
C PHE A 150 -13.47 30.71 -9.35
N ILE A 151 -14.56 31.45 -9.43
CA ILE A 151 -15.37 31.61 -10.65
C ILE A 151 -15.25 33.06 -11.08
N ARG A 152 -14.94 33.26 -12.36
CA ARG A 152 -14.92 34.61 -12.92
C ARG A 152 -16.36 35.08 -13.16
N SER A 153 -16.72 36.17 -12.50
CA SER A 153 -18.02 36.80 -12.70
C SER A 153 -18.08 37.46 -14.07
N GLU A 154 -19.09 37.15 -14.85
CA GLU A 154 -19.31 37.77 -16.17
C GLU A 154 -19.71 39.27 -16.05
N GLU A 155 -20.37 39.64 -14.94
CA GLU A 155 -20.82 41.02 -14.72
C GLU A 155 -19.68 41.92 -14.26
N THR A 156 -18.83 41.44 -13.33
CA THR A 156 -17.80 42.26 -12.70
C THR A 156 -16.40 42.04 -13.29
N GLY A 157 -16.20 40.94 -14.04
CA GLY A 157 -14.91 40.53 -14.56
C GLY A 157 -13.89 40.16 -13.48
N LYS A 158 -14.33 40.01 -12.21
CA LYS A 158 -13.51 39.65 -11.07
C LYS A 158 -13.67 38.19 -10.72
N ASP A 159 -12.67 37.61 -10.10
CA ASP A 159 -12.71 36.27 -9.57
C ASP A 159 -13.43 36.29 -8.22
N GLU A 160 -14.49 35.52 -8.11
CA GLU A 160 -15.32 35.36 -6.91
C GLU A 160 -15.10 33.95 -6.33
N ALA A 161 -14.98 33.84 -5.00
CA ALA A 161 -14.83 32.56 -4.34
C ALA A 161 -16.11 31.75 -4.43
N PHE A 162 -15.98 30.53 -4.88
CA PHE A 162 -17.07 29.55 -4.95
C PHE A 162 -16.76 28.34 -4.10
N GLN A 163 -17.69 27.96 -3.24
CA GLN A 163 -17.59 26.74 -2.43
C GLN A 163 -18.77 25.82 -2.75
N PHE A 164 -18.47 24.54 -2.90
CA PHE A 164 -19.52 23.52 -2.95
C PHE A 164 -19.34 22.52 -1.80
N VAL A 165 -20.45 22.00 -1.32
CA VAL A 165 -20.50 21.03 -0.23
C VAL A 165 -21.35 19.86 -0.68
N ILE A 166 -20.78 18.64 -0.63
CA ILE A 166 -21.51 17.39 -0.77
C ILE A 166 -21.62 16.79 0.62
N PRO A 167 -22.81 16.77 1.23
CA PRO A 167 -22.97 16.33 2.61
C PRO A 167 -22.63 14.84 2.81
N LYS A 168 -22.89 14.05 1.77
CA LYS A 168 -22.64 12.60 1.79
C LYS A 168 -22.26 12.12 0.39
N ALA A 169 -21.04 11.64 0.25
CA ALA A 169 -20.52 11.04 -0.96
C ALA A 169 -19.97 9.64 -0.66
N ASN A 170 -20.19 8.71 -1.56
CA ASN A 170 -19.51 7.40 -1.54
C ASN A 170 -18.33 7.44 -2.51
N CYS A 171 -17.20 6.93 -2.07
CA CYS A 171 -16.03 6.80 -2.94
C CYS A 171 -16.13 5.50 -3.73
N ILE A 172 -16.04 5.58 -5.05
CA ILE A 172 -16.00 4.42 -5.95
C ILE A 172 -14.67 4.54 -6.70
N LEU A 173 -13.87 3.50 -6.63
CA LEU A 173 -12.64 3.42 -7.43
C LEU A 173 -13.05 3.22 -8.89
N ALA A 174 -12.71 4.16 -9.75
CA ALA A 174 -12.85 3.97 -11.19
C ALA A 174 -11.72 3.02 -11.68
N ALA A 175 -12.12 1.91 -12.30
CA ALA A 175 -11.20 0.96 -12.91
C ALA A 175 -10.70 1.46 -14.25
#